data_d761040da87d3ab07c82a3dd748fa818
#
_entry.id   d761040da87d3ab07c82a3dd748fa818
#
_cell.length_a   1.000
_cell.length_b   1.000
_cell.length_c   1.000
_cell.angle_alpha   90.00
_cell.angle_beta   90.00
_cell.angle_gamma   90.00
#
_symmetry.space_group_name_H-M   'P 1'
#
loop_
_entity.id
_entity.type
_entity.pdbx_description
1 polymer ?
#
loop_
_entity_poly.entity_id
_entity_poly.type
_entity_poly.pdbx_seq_one_letter_code
_entity_poly.pdbx_strand_id
1 'polypeptide(L)'
;MIAKKNNSTVVINFIFSNNGNSPLVIYKVKASCECTTADWSKKPIQLGEKGIVKVNFDTKNQNGFFSKSLFVESNSDESVVLLKIKGKLE
;
A
#
# COMPACT_ATOMS: atom_id res chain seq x y z
N MET A 1 -9.26 3.35 10.64
CA MET A 1 -9.43 4.43 9.64
C MET A 1 -10.90 4.57 9.29
N ILE A 2 -11.36 5.80 9.16
CA ILE A 2 -12.72 6.11 8.74
C ILE A 2 -12.63 6.89 7.43
N ALA A 3 -13.40 6.47 6.43
CA ALA A 3 -13.41 7.11 5.13
C ALA A 3 -14.84 7.45 4.72
N LYS A 4 -15.00 8.55 4.02
CA LYS A 4 -16.31 8.99 3.55
C LYS A 4 -16.64 8.33 2.22
N LYS A 5 -17.84 7.78 2.11
CA LYS A 5 -18.29 7.07 0.93
C LYS A 5 -18.75 7.99 -0.20
N ASN A 6 -18.90 9.29 0.03
CA ASN A 6 -19.32 10.23 -1.00
C ASN A 6 -18.30 10.39 -2.14
N ASN A 7 -17.08 9.95 -1.92
CA ASN A 7 -16.06 9.82 -2.96
C ASN A 7 -15.94 8.36 -3.35
N SER A 8 -15.78 8.10 -4.64
CA SER A 8 -15.67 6.73 -5.12
C SER A 8 -14.32 6.09 -4.84
N THR A 9 -13.33 6.87 -4.41
CA THR A 9 -11.97 6.38 -4.20
C THR A 9 -11.40 6.91 -2.89
N VAL A 10 -10.80 6.02 -2.11
CA VAL A 10 -10.02 6.36 -0.93
C VAL A 10 -8.55 6.17 -1.27
N VAL A 11 -7.72 7.18 -0.96
CA VAL A 11 -6.28 7.12 -1.20
C VAL A 11 -5.57 6.98 0.14
N ILE A 12 -4.71 5.99 0.23
CA ILE A 12 -3.93 5.70 1.44
C ILE A 12 -2.46 5.66 1.06
N ASN A 13 -1.63 6.41 1.79
CA ASN A 13 -0.19 6.45 1.56
C ASN A 13 0.53 5.76 2.71
N PHE A 14 1.31 4.73 2.38
CA PHE A 14 2.24 4.10 3.31
C PHE A 14 3.62 4.67 3.07
N ILE A 15 4.18 5.31 4.08
CA ILE A 15 5.52 5.87 4.01
C ILE A 15 6.42 5.02 4.88
N PHE A 16 7.56 4.61 4.34
CA PHE A 16 8.51 3.77 5.05
C PHE A 16 9.94 4.28 4.84
N SER A 17 10.84 3.86 5.72
CA SER A 17 12.25 4.23 5.64
C SER A 17 13.09 2.99 5.36
N ASN A 18 14.14 3.15 4.55
CA ASN A 18 15.10 2.07 4.35
C ASN A 18 16.15 2.10 5.46
N ASN A 19 16.00 1.22 6.44
CA ASN A 19 16.94 1.07 7.55
C ASN A 19 17.89 -0.12 7.37
N GLY A 20 17.92 -0.71 6.17
CA GLY A 20 18.77 -1.84 5.86
C GLY A 20 20.19 -1.44 5.50
N ASN A 21 20.93 -2.39 4.92
CA ASN A 21 22.35 -2.24 4.60
C ASN A 21 22.60 -1.98 3.11
N SER A 22 21.58 -1.97 2.29
CA SER A 22 21.69 -1.80 0.85
C SER A 22 20.44 -1.11 0.31
N PRO A 23 20.52 -0.55 -0.92
CA PRO A 23 19.35 0.08 -1.52
C PRO A 23 18.18 -0.89 -1.62
N LEU A 24 16.99 -0.39 -1.32
CA LEU A 24 15.75 -1.18 -1.37
C LEU A 24 15.06 -0.97 -2.70
N VAL A 25 14.75 -2.07 -3.38
CA VAL A 25 14.00 -2.04 -4.64
C VAL A 25 12.69 -2.76 -4.44
N ILE A 26 11.58 -2.07 -4.71
CA ILE A 26 10.26 -2.69 -4.72
C ILE A 26 9.98 -3.17 -6.13
N TYR A 27 9.79 -4.48 -6.28
CA TYR A 27 9.53 -5.08 -7.59
C TYR A 27 8.07 -4.98 -7.99
N LYS A 28 7.17 -5.20 -7.03
CA LYS A 28 5.75 -5.30 -7.32
C LYS A 28 4.94 -5.15 -6.04
N VAL A 29 3.75 -4.59 -6.18
CA VAL A 29 2.75 -4.56 -5.12
C VAL A 29 1.46 -5.15 -5.67
N LYS A 30 0.99 -6.23 -5.06
CA LYS A 30 -0.27 -6.89 -5.43
C LYS A 30 -1.33 -6.62 -4.38
N ALA A 31 -2.54 -6.33 -4.83
CA ALA A 31 -3.70 -6.20 -3.94
C ALA A 31 -4.53 -7.47 -3.99
N SER A 32 -5.17 -7.80 -2.87
CA SER A 32 -6.04 -8.97 -2.76
C SER A 32 -7.40 -8.77 -3.45
N CYS A 33 -7.72 -7.55 -3.84
CA CYS A 33 -9.01 -7.21 -4.45
C CYS A 33 -8.78 -6.37 -5.71
N GLU A 34 -9.55 -6.63 -6.77
CA GLU A 34 -9.50 -5.85 -8.00
C GLU A 34 -9.94 -4.39 -7.80
N CYS A 35 -10.70 -4.12 -6.74
CA CYS A 35 -11.12 -2.77 -6.40
C CYS A 35 -10.00 -1.91 -5.84
N THR A 36 -8.83 -2.48 -5.62
CA THR A 36 -7.68 -1.81 -5.04
C THR A 36 -6.52 -1.79 -6.03
N THR A 37 -5.97 -0.62 -6.29
CA THR A 37 -4.77 -0.46 -7.09
C THR A 37 -3.68 0.17 -6.27
N ALA A 38 -2.43 -0.09 -6.63
CA ALA A 38 -1.29 0.44 -5.90
C ALA A 38 -0.25 1.02 -6.84
N ASP A 39 0.39 2.09 -6.37
CA ASP A 39 1.57 2.65 -7.02
C ASP A 39 2.65 2.78 -5.95
N TRP A 40 3.90 2.78 -6.36
CA TRP A 40 5.00 2.77 -5.41
C TRP A 40 6.24 3.44 -5.99
N SER A 41 7.21 3.73 -5.11
CA SER A 41 8.49 4.29 -5.53
C SER A 41 9.20 3.35 -6.50
N LYS A 42 9.46 3.80 -7.72
CA LYS A 42 10.06 2.97 -8.78
C LYS A 42 11.57 2.99 -8.73
N LYS A 43 12.16 4.03 -8.17
CA LYS A 43 13.62 4.14 -8.04
C LYS A 43 14.10 3.41 -6.79
N PRO A 44 15.33 2.89 -6.79
CA PRO A 44 15.88 2.30 -5.57
C PRO A 44 15.87 3.32 -4.43
N ILE A 45 15.45 2.86 -3.25
CA ILE A 45 15.39 3.69 -2.06
C ILE A 45 16.71 3.52 -1.31
N GLN A 46 17.48 4.59 -1.25
CA GLN A 46 18.79 4.56 -0.64
C GLN A 46 18.70 4.44 0.89
N LEU A 47 19.80 4.08 1.51
CA LEU A 47 19.89 3.98 2.97
C LEU A 47 19.49 5.30 3.62
N GLY A 48 18.57 5.22 4.57
CA GLY A 48 18.06 6.40 5.27
C GLY A 48 17.00 7.19 4.52
N GLU A 49 16.74 6.85 3.26
CA GLU A 49 15.70 7.51 2.49
C GLU A 49 14.33 6.91 2.75
N LYS A 50 13.30 7.67 2.40
CA LYS A 50 11.92 7.22 2.54
C LYS A 50 11.36 6.83 1.18
N GLY A 51 10.55 5.77 1.19
CA GLY A 51 9.77 5.36 0.04
C GLY A 51 8.29 5.47 0.34
N ILE A 52 7.47 5.29 -0.69
CA ILE A 52 6.02 5.40 -0.56
C ILE A 52 5.34 4.28 -1.34
N VAL A 53 4.27 3.73 -0.74
CA VAL A 53 3.29 2.89 -1.43
C VAL A 53 1.96 3.62 -1.34
N LYS A 54 1.44 4.02 -2.49
CA LYS A 54 0.18 4.73 -2.59
C LYS A 54 -0.90 3.74 -3.01
N VAL A 55 -1.94 3.61 -2.20
CA VAL A 55 -3.02 2.68 -2.44
C VAL A 55 -4.29 3.44 -2.77
N ASN A 56 -4.93 3.07 -3.88
CA ASN A 56 -6.22 3.61 -4.27
C ASN A 56 -7.26 2.51 -4.12
N PHE A 57 -8.27 2.78 -3.30
CA PHE A 57 -9.33 1.83 -2.99
C PHE A 57 -10.64 2.38 -3.53
N ASP A 58 -11.27 1.65 -4.46
CA ASP A 58 -12.57 2.02 -4.99
C ASP A 58 -13.65 1.60 -3.98
N THR A 59 -14.40 2.59 -3.50
CA THR A 59 -15.45 2.38 -2.50
C THR A 59 -16.83 2.29 -3.12
N LYS A 60 -16.94 2.30 -4.44
CA LYS A 60 -18.22 2.42 -5.14
C LYS A 60 -19.24 1.36 -4.75
N ASN A 61 -18.78 0.11 -4.56
CA ASN A 61 -19.65 -1.00 -4.16
C ASN A 61 -19.36 -1.49 -2.75
N GLN A 62 -18.66 -0.67 -1.95
CA GLN A 62 -18.26 -1.04 -0.60
C GLN A 62 -19.11 -0.29 0.41
N ASN A 63 -19.40 -0.93 1.54
CA ASN A 63 -20.19 -0.33 2.60
C ASN A 63 -19.77 -0.91 3.95
N GLY A 64 -19.77 -0.07 5.00
CA GLY A 64 -19.41 -0.50 6.33
C GLY A 64 -17.92 -0.74 6.50
N PHE A 65 -17.54 -1.79 7.21
CA PHE A 65 -16.14 -2.10 7.46
C PHE A 65 -15.48 -2.72 6.25
N PHE A 66 -14.22 -2.38 6.06
CA PHE A 66 -13.41 -3.00 5.01
C PHE A 66 -12.07 -3.47 5.58
N SER A 67 -11.54 -4.54 4.98
CA SER A 67 -10.22 -5.05 5.29
C SER A 67 -9.60 -5.53 3.98
N LYS A 68 -8.46 -4.95 3.61
CA LYS A 68 -7.76 -5.28 2.37
C LYS A 68 -6.32 -5.62 2.67
N SER A 69 -5.76 -6.54 1.89
CA SER A 69 -4.37 -6.96 2.03
C SER A 69 -3.61 -6.65 0.76
N LEU A 70 -2.35 -6.23 0.92
CA LEU A 70 -1.44 -5.99 -0.18
C LEU A 70 -0.15 -6.74 0.07
N PHE A 71 0.42 -7.30 -0.99
CA PHE A 71 1.68 -8.02 -0.94
C PHE A 71 2.74 -7.18 -1.64
N VAL A 72 3.76 -6.78 -0.90
CA VAL A 72 4.87 -5.99 -1.43
C VAL A 72 6.06 -6.91 -1.67
N GLU A 73 6.46 -7.05 -2.92
CA GLU A 73 7.63 -7.85 -3.30
C GLU A 73 8.83 -6.92 -3.47
N SER A 74 9.95 -7.26 -2.81
CA SER A 74 11.14 -6.43 -2.82
C SER A 74 12.39 -7.28 -2.70
N ASN A 75 13.56 -6.63 -2.78
CA ASN A 75 14.86 -7.28 -2.61
C ASN A 75 15.31 -7.37 -1.15
N SER A 76 14.44 -7.07 -0.18
CA SER A 76 14.78 -7.19 1.23
C SER A 76 14.89 -8.66 1.66
N ASP A 77 15.39 -8.89 2.89
CA ASP A 77 15.51 -10.24 3.45
C ASP A 77 14.16 -10.96 3.47
N GLU A 78 13.09 -10.21 3.75
CA GLU A 78 11.74 -10.69 3.55
C GLU A 78 11.30 -10.27 2.15
N SER A 79 11.35 -11.20 1.20
CA SER A 79 11.04 -10.91 -0.20
C SER A 79 9.59 -10.48 -0.42
N VAL A 80 8.68 -10.88 0.47
CA VAL A 80 7.27 -10.48 0.42
C VAL A 80 6.84 -9.96 1.78
N VAL A 81 6.29 -8.76 1.82
CA VAL A 81 5.75 -8.15 3.03
C VAL A 81 4.26 -7.92 2.85
N LEU A 82 3.48 -8.34 3.84
CA LEU A 82 2.04 -8.17 3.84
C LEU A 82 1.67 -6.85 4.51
N LEU A 83 0.94 -6.00 3.79
CA LEU A 83 0.35 -4.78 4.33
C LEU A 83 -1.15 -4.99 4.44
N LYS A 84 -1.73 -4.56 5.55
CA LYS A 84 -3.17 -4.64 5.78
C LYS A 84 -3.78 -3.27 5.95
N ILE A 85 -4.92 -3.06 5.31
CA ILE A 85 -5.71 -1.83 5.42
C ILE A 85 -7.06 -2.20 6.00
N LYS A 86 -7.41 -1.56 7.10
CA LYS A 86 -8.71 -1.76 7.74
C LYS A 86 -9.35 -0.42 8.01
N GLY A 87 -10.67 -0.36 7.88
CA GLY A 87 -11.38 0.87 8.16
C GLY A 87 -12.88 0.70 8.04
N LYS A 88 -13.57 1.83 8.10
CA LYS A 88 -15.01 1.91 8.00
C LYS A 88 -15.40 2.99 6.99
N LEU A 89 -16.35 2.66 6.13
CA LEU A 89 -16.93 3.61 5.18
C LEU A 89 -18.19 4.20 5.77
N GLU A 90 -18.32 5.52 5.69
CA GLU A 90 -19.49 6.24 6.16
C GLU A 90 -20.31 6.82 5.02
#